data_aa143c09327e8a7725f4d212b63a8f03
#
_entry.id   aa143c09327e8a7725f4d212b63a8f03
#
_cell.length_a   1.000
_cell.length_b   1.000
_cell.length_c   1.000
_cell.angle_alpha   90.00
_cell.angle_beta   90.00
_cell.angle_gamma   90.00
#
_symmetry.space_group_name_H-M   'P 1'
#
loop_
_entity.id
_entity.type
_entity.pdbx_description
1 polymer ?
#
loop_
_entity_poly.entity_id
_entity_poly.type
_entity_poly.pdbx_seq_one_letter_code
_entity_poly.pdbx_strand_id
1 'polypeptide(L)'
;MIKKISFSYKVYNSVKDLNESDQKLIEASDQILEKAYAIYSGFNVGASALLENGEIMTANNQENMALPSSLCAERVLLYYCRAHFPDLVIKKMAVSVRATHAIIKEPITPCGACRQVMVEYERNQNSDIPIFLKGEVGEIYELDSISDLLPLAFKTDVLRRH
;
A
#
# COMPACT_ATOMS: atom_id res chain seq x y z
N MET A 1 29.18 -5.07 -18.67
CA MET A 1 29.06 -4.51 -17.30
C MET A 1 27.77 -5.08 -16.69
N ILE A 2 27.82 -5.60 -15.46
CA ILE A 2 26.65 -6.12 -14.72
C ILE A 2 26.34 -5.12 -13.60
N LYS A 3 25.07 -4.69 -13.49
CA LYS A 3 24.55 -3.92 -12.34
C LYS A 3 23.67 -4.83 -11.51
N LYS A 4 23.81 -4.81 -10.19
CA LYS A 4 23.00 -5.59 -9.25
C LYS A 4 22.13 -4.62 -8.44
N ILE A 5 20.86 -4.97 -8.30
CA ILE A 5 19.93 -4.34 -7.36
C ILE A 5 19.61 -5.37 -6.29
N SER A 6 19.61 -4.97 -5.03
CA SER A 6 19.19 -5.83 -3.92
C SER A 6 18.45 -4.99 -2.90
N PHE A 7 17.44 -5.55 -2.28
CA PHE A 7 16.70 -4.96 -1.16
C PHE A 7 16.51 -6.03 -0.08
N SER A 8 16.13 -5.60 1.10
CA SER A 8 15.76 -6.46 2.22
C SER A 8 14.42 -6.02 2.77
N TYR A 9 13.74 -6.91 3.46
CA TYR A 9 12.52 -6.60 4.20
C TYR A 9 12.56 -7.28 5.57
N LYS A 10 11.89 -6.67 6.53
CA LYS A 10 11.73 -7.22 7.87
C LYS A 10 10.50 -8.11 7.91
N VAL A 11 10.56 -9.15 8.73
CA VAL A 11 9.46 -10.10 8.95
C VAL A 11 9.10 -10.10 10.42
N TYR A 12 7.82 -9.92 10.72
CA TYR A 12 7.27 -9.98 12.09
C TYR A 12 6.25 -11.12 12.15
N ASN A 13 6.25 -11.85 13.27
CA ASN A 13 5.31 -12.95 13.47
C ASN A 13 3.92 -12.49 13.90
N SER A 14 3.83 -11.27 14.44
CA SER A 14 2.58 -10.73 14.98
C SER A 14 2.58 -9.20 14.94
N VAL A 15 1.38 -8.61 14.83
CA VAL A 15 1.18 -7.16 15.01
C VAL A 15 1.71 -6.68 16.35
N LYS A 16 1.69 -7.53 17.38
CA LYS A 16 2.19 -7.20 18.74
C LYS A 16 3.71 -7.00 18.80
N ASP A 17 4.46 -7.47 17.80
CA ASP A 17 5.91 -7.28 17.71
C ASP A 17 6.29 -5.87 17.23
N LEU A 18 5.30 -5.08 16.80
CA LEU A 18 5.47 -3.73 16.29
C LEU A 18 5.24 -2.69 17.39
N ASN A 19 5.71 -1.47 17.17
CA ASN A 19 5.38 -0.33 18.02
C ASN A 19 3.91 0.06 17.91
N GLU A 20 3.40 0.82 18.86
CA GLU A 20 1.98 1.19 18.95
C GLU A 20 1.46 1.96 17.73
N SER A 21 2.27 2.84 17.15
CA SER A 21 1.90 3.61 15.95
C SER A 21 1.71 2.69 14.74
N ASP A 22 2.62 1.74 14.55
CA ASP A 22 2.56 0.78 13.44
C ASP A 22 1.41 -0.22 13.61
N GLN A 23 1.13 -0.64 14.86
CA GLN A 23 -0.06 -1.45 15.17
C GLN A 23 -1.34 -0.73 14.73
N LYS A 24 -1.52 0.54 15.13
CA LYS A 24 -2.69 1.36 14.75
C LYS A 24 -2.84 1.51 13.23
N LEU A 25 -1.72 1.67 12.53
CA LEU A 25 -1.73 1.79 11.07
C LEU A 25 -2.23 0.50 10.40
N ILE A 26 -1.73 -0.66 10.84
CA ILE A 26 -2.18 -1.97 10.34
C ILE A 26 -3.63 -2.24 10.73
N GLU A 27 -4.02 -1.95 11.97
CA GLU A 27 -5.41 -2.11 12.42
C GLU A 27 -6.37 -1.27 11.58
N ALA A 28 -6.00 -0.06 11.20
CA ALA A 28 -6.80 0.79 10.33
C ALA A 28 -6.99 0.17 8.94
N SER A 29 -5.96 -0.46 8.37
CA SER A 29 -6.08 -1.19 7.10
C SER A 29 -6.95 -2.46 7.23
N ASP A 30 -6.85 -3.18 8.34
CA ASP A 30 -7.68 -4.35 8.64
C ASP A 30 -9.16 -3.98 8.81
N GLN A 31 -9.47 -2.87 9.47
CA GLN A 31 -10.84 -2.41 9.66
C GLN A 31 -11.52 -1.95 8.39
N ILE A 32 -10.80 -1.20 7.53
CA ILE A 32 -11.39 -0.65 6.32
C ILE A 32 -11.63 -1.71 5.24
N LEU A 33 -10.89 -2.82 5.22
CA LEU A 33 -11.11 -3.89 4.25
C LEU A 33 -12.48 -4.56 4.38
N GLU A 34 -13.11 -4.51 5.56
CA GLU A 34 -14.47 -5.02 5.77
C GLU A 34 -15.53 -4.28 4.93
N LYS A 35 -15.22 -3.05 4.54
CA LYS A 35 -16.09 -2.19 3.72
C LYS A 35 -15.73 -2.23 2.23
N ALA A 36 -14.85 -3.14 1.80
CA ALA A 36 -14.45 -3.25 0.41
C ALA A 36 -15.65 -3.62 -0.49
N TYR A 37 -15.71 -3.02 -1.66
CA TYR A 37 -16.68 -3.40 -2.68
C TYR A 37 -16.03 -4.42 -3.63
N ALA A 38 -16.01 -5.68 -3.20
CA ALA A 38 -15.32 -6.80 -3.85
C ALA A 38 -16.28 -7.95 -4.23
N ILE A 39 -17.44 -7.58 -4.79
CA ILE A 39 -18.54 -8.53 -5.05
C ILE A 39 -18.24 -9.53 -6.17
N TYR A 40 -17.26 -9.24 -7.03
CA TYR A 40 -16.90 -10.13 -8.14
C TYR A 40 -15.77 -11.07 -7.77
N SER A 41 -14.74 -10.58 -7.09
CA SER A 41 -13.57 -11.38 -6.73
C SER A 41 -13.67 -12.04 -5.37
N GLY A 42 -14.43 -11.46 -4.44
CA GLY A 42 -14.41 -11.84 -3.02
C GLY A 42 -13.03 -11.59 -2.36
N PHE A 43 -12.19 -10.74 -2.97
CA PHE A 43 -10.86 -10.40 -2.47
C PHE A 43 -10.86 -8.97 -1.92
N ASN A 44 -10.95 -8.86 -0.61
CA ASN A 44 -11.03 -7.59 0.10
C ASN A 44 -9.64 -7.07 0.41
N VAL A 45 -9.37 -5.82 0.07
CA VAL A 45 -8.11 -5.12 0.33
C VAL A 45 -8.41 -3.84 1.09
N GLY A 46 -7.70 -3.63 2.19
CA GLY A 46 -7.67 -2.37 2.93
C GLY A 46 -6.28 -1.75 2.84
N ALA A 47 -6.22 -0.47 2.67
CA ALA A 47 -4.98 0.31 2.71
C ALA A 47 -5.10 1.46 3.71
N SER A 48 -4.03 1.75 4.42
CA SER A 48 -3.91 2.89 5.32
C SER A 48 -2.62 3.66 5.06
N ALA A 49 -2.64 4.97 5.32
CA ALA A 49 -1.49 5.86 5.20
C ALA A 49 -1.43 6.78 6.42
N LEU A 50 -0.28 6.82 7.08
CA LEU A 50 0.03 7.78 8.13
C LEU A 50 0.60 9.04 7.48
N LEU A 51 -0.08 10.15 7.63
CA LEU A 51 0.37 11.46 7.16
C LEU A 51 1.29 12.12 8.20
N GLU A 52 2.08 13.11 7.77
CA GLU A 52 3.02 13.81 8.65
C GLU A 52 2.36 14.60 9.79
N ASN A 53 1.08 14.97 9.64
CA ASN A 53 0.29 15.62 10.69
C ASN A 53 -0.25 14.64 11.74
N GLY A 54 0.06 13.33 11.59
CA GLY A 54 -0.38 12.25 12.49
C GLY A 54 -1.73 11.63 12.15
N GLU A 55 -2.44 12.12 11.14
CA GLU A 55 -3.70 11.52 10.69
C GLU A 55 -3.46 10.21 9.94
N ILE A 56 -4.34 9.24 10.16
CA ILE A 56 -4.36 7.97 9.41
C ILE A 56 -5.54 8.00 8.43
N MET A 57 -5.20 8.01 7.15
CA MET A 57 -6.17 7.89 6.06
C MET A 57 -6.35 6.43 5.67
N THR A 58 -7.56 6.05 5.27
CA THR A 58 -7.87 4.67 4.89
C THR A 58 -8.68 4.60 3.61
N ALA A 59 -8.50 3.54 2.84
CA ALA A 59 -9.32 3.20 1.69
C ALA A 59 -9.37 1.69 1.48
N ASN A 60 -10.30 1.24 0.66
CA ASN A 60 -10.45 -0.16 0.27
C ASN A 60 -10.63 -0.28 -1.24
N ASN A 61 -10.53 -1.52 -1.76
CA ASN A 61 -10.74 -1.75 -3.18
C ASN A 61 -12.21 -1.58 -3.57
N GLN A 62 -12.39 -1.01 -4.77
CA GLN A 62 -13.69 -0.70 -5.36
C GLN A 62 -13.77 -1.38 -6.72
N GLU A 63 -14.53 -2.45 -6.78
CA GLU A 63 -14.78 -3.18 -8.02
C GLU A 63 -15.89 -2.54 -8.85
N ASN A 64 -15.94 -2.89 -10.11
CA ASN A 64 -16.97 -2.45 -11.04
C ASN A 64 -17.25 -3.58 -12.04
N MET A 65 -18.48 -3.68 -12.53
CA MET A 65 -18.85 -4.59 -13.60
C MET A 65 -18.01 -4.37 -14.85
N ALA A 66 -17.69 -3.11 -15.17
CA ALA A 66 -16.65 -2.76 -16.13
C ALA A 66 -15.28 -2.89 -15.46
N LEU A 67 -14.72 -4.10 -15.42
CA LEU A 67 -13.51 -4.44 -14.64
C LEU A 67 -12.35 -3.45 -14.78
N PRO A 68 -12.05 -2.87 -15.97
CA PRO A 68 -10.99 -1.87 -16.10
C PRO A 68 -11.22 -0.58 -15.28
N SER A 69 -12.46 -0.30 -14.86
CA SER A 69 -12.80 0.85 -14.02
C SER A 69 -12.55 0.59 -12.53
N SER A 70 -12.28 -0.66 -12.15
CA SER A 70 -12.00 -1.05 -10.76
C SER A 70 -10.68 -0.46 -10.27
N LEU A 71 -10.66 -0.10 -8.98
CA LEU A 71 -9.45 0.42 -8.32
C LEU A 71 -9.09 -0.42 -7.11
N CYS A 72 -7.79 -0.75 -7.00
CA CYS A 72 -7.23 -1.33 -5.78
C CYS A 72 -7.20 -0.29 -4.65
N ALA A 73 -7.24 -0.74 -3.41
CA ALA A 73 -7.25 0.09 -2.20
C ALA A 73 -6.12 1.12 -2.18
N GLU A 74 -4.89 0.72 -2.57
CA GLU A 74 -3.72 1.57 -2.58
C GLU A 74 -3.88 2.78 -3.52
N ARG A 75 -4.47 2.58 -4.71
CA ARG A 75 -4.72 3.68 -5.64
C ARG A 75 -5.85 4.59 -5.17
N VAL A 76 -6.93 4.03 -4.62
CA VAL A 76 -8.01 4.82 -4.02
C VAL A 76 -7.44 5.71 -2.91
N LEU A 77 -6.63 5.14 -2.00
CA LEU A 77 -6.00 5.85 -0.90
C LEU A 77 -5.10 6.99 -1.38
N LEU A 78 -4.15 6.69 -2.26
CA LEU A 78 -3.16 7.67 -2.71
C LEU A 78 -3.81 8.82 -3.49
N TYR A 79 -4.76 8.54 -4.36
CA TYR A 79 -5.48 9.57 -5.10
C TYR A 79 -6.30 10.46 -4.17
N TYR A 80 -6.94 9.87 -3.16
CA TYR A 80 -7.66 10.61 -2.15
C TYR A 80 -6.71 11.51 -1.32
N CYS A 81 -5.61 10.96 -0.82
CA CYS A 81 -4.62 11.73 -0.06
C CYS A 81 -4.11 12.91 -0.89
N ARG A 82 -3.75 12.69 -2.15
CA ARG A 82 -3.25 13.77 -3.00
C ARG A 82 -4.29 14.83 -3.32
N ALA A 83 -5.55 14.44 -3.48
CA ALA A 83 -6.64 15.36 -3.77
C ALA A 83 -7.00 16.25 -2.58
N HIS A 84 -6.91 15.74 -1.35
CA HIS A 84 -7.35 16.43 -0.14
C HIS A 84 -6.19 17.03 0.67
N PHE A 85 -5.02 16.42 0.61
CA PHE A 85 -3.82 16.78 1.37
C PHE A 85 -2.60 16.89 0.47
N PRO A 86 -2.62 17.77 -0.56
CA PRO A 86 -1.59 17.81 -1.60
C PRO A 86 -0.18 18.11 -1.08
N ASP A 87 -0.09 18.80 0.05
CA ASP A 87 1.15 19.28 0.64
C ASP A 87 1.68 18.38 1.79
N LEU A 88 0.86 17.41 2.25
CA LEU A 88 1.27 16.52 3.34
C LEU A 88 2.07 15.31 2.83
N VAL A 89 3.12 14.98 3.57
CA VAL A 89 3.96 13.81 3.32
C VAL A 89 3.32 12.55 3.92
N ILE A 90 3.31 11.48 3.16
CA ILE A 90 2.96 10.14 3.65
C ILE A 90 4.19 9.55 4.34
N LYS A 91 4.10 9.30 5.64
CA LYS A 91 5.19 8.77 6.46
C LYS A 91 5.32 7.27 6.37
N LYS A 92 4.21 6.55 6.24
CA LYS A 92 4.17 5.09 6.19
C LYS A 92 2.82 4.62 5.64
N MET A 93 2.79 3.44 5.04
CA MET A 93 1.57 2.78 4.58
C MET A 93 1.43 1.38 5.15
N ALA A 94 0.20 0.86 5.18
CA ALA A 94 -0.07 -0.56 5.39
C ALA A 94 -1.13 -1.04 4.39
N VAL A 95 -1.00 -2.30 3.98
CA VAL A 95 -1.96 -3.00 3.13
C VAL A 95 -2.30 -4.33 3.75
N SER A 96 -3.58 -4.56 4.01
CA SER A 96 -4.14 -5.80 4.54
C SER A 96 -5.09 -6.42 3.54
N VAL A 97 -5.11 -7.75 3.49
CA VAL A 97 -5.95 -8.50 2.55
C VAL A 97 -6.69 -9.63 3.23
N ARG A 98 -7.90 -9.92 2.72
CA ARG A 98 -8.72 -11.07 3.10
C ARG A 98 -9.49 -11.57 1.88
N ALA A 99 -9.68 -12.89 1.77
CA ALA A 99 -10.52 -13.48 0.74
C ALA A 99 -11.70 -14.23 1.36
N THR A 100 -12.86 -14.19 0.70
CA THR A 100 -14.07 -14.86 1.20
C THR A 100 -14.03 -16.38 1.02
N HIS A 101 -13.17 -16.88 0.13
CA HIS A 101 -13.12 -18.29 -0.27
C HIS A 101 -11.85 -19.02 0.16
N ALA A 102 -10.86 -18.31 0.78
CA ALA A 102 -9.64 -18.90 1.27
C ALA A 102 -9.01 -18.03 2.35
N ILE A 103 -8.34 -18.63 3.33
CA ILE A 103 -7.54 -17.90 4.33
C ILE A 103 -6.20 -17.51 3.71
N ILE A 104 -5.91 -16.24 3.70
CA ILE A 104 -4.63 -15.70 3.20
C ILE A 104 -3.59 -15.77 4.32
N LYS A 105 -2.63 -16.67 4.18
CA LYS A 105 -1.61 -16.95 5.21
C LYS A 105 -0.31 -16.17 5.04
N GLU A 106 -0.09 -15.60 3.86
CA GLU A 106 1.12 -14.85 3.55
C GLU A 106 0.75 -13.43 3.09
N PRO A 107 1.61 -12.43 3.36
CA PRO A 107 1.39 -11.08 2.85
C PRO A 107 1.32 -11.05 1.33
N ILE A 108 0.29 -10.39 0.80
CA ILE A 108 0.14 -10.16 -0.64
C ILE A 108 0.70 -8.79 -0.99
N THR A 109 1.57 -8.76 -1.97
CA THR A 109 2.17 -7.50 -2.44
C THR A 109 1.23 -6.76 -3.40
N PRO A 110 1.29 -5.41 -3.46
CA PRO A 110 0.56 -4.61 -4.42
C PRO A 110 0.77 -5.05 -5.87
N CYS A 111 -0.27 -4.95 -6.69
CA CYS A 111 -0.18 -5.26 -8.12
C CYS A 111 0.74 -4.27 -8.86
N GLY A 112 1.17 -4.60 -10.08
CA GLY A 112 2.11 -3.77 -10.85
C GLY A 112 1.62 -2.34 -11.08
N ALA A 113 0.33 -2.13 -11.32
CA ALA A 113 -0.26 -0.80 -11.49
C ALA A 113 -0.21 0.02 -10.18
N CYS A 114 -0.49 -0.63 -9.03
CA CYS A 114 -0.37 0.02 -7.72
C CYS A 114 1.08 0.38 -7.41
N ARG A 115 2.04 -0.52 -7.65
CA ARG A 115 3.47 -0.24 -7.44
C ARG A 115 3.93 0.97 -8.23
N GLN A 116 3.51 1.10 -9.49
CA GLN A 116 3.87 2.23 -10.34
C GLN A 116 3.34 3.56 -9.76
N VAL A 117 2.07 3.60 -9.35
CA VAL A 117 1.48 4.80 -8.73
C VAL A 117 2.19 5.13 -7.41
N MET A 118 2.38 4.14 -6.54
CA MET A 118 3.01 4.30 -5.23
C MET A 118 4.45 4.86 -5.35
N VAL A 119 5.25 4.33 -6.28
CA VAL A 119 6.62 4.81 -6.54
C VAL A 119 6.63 6.26 -7.03
N GLU A 120 5.65 6.67 -7.83
CA GLU A 120 5.54 8.07 -8.27
C GLU A 120 5.26 9.02 -7.10
N TYR A 121 4.38 8.61 -6.16
CA TYR A 121 4.11 9.40 -4.94
C TYR A 121 5.33 9.51 -4.04
N GLU A 122 6.03 8.41 -3.79
CA GLU A 122 7.28 8.38 -3.02
C GLU A 122 8.34 9.33 -3.60
N ARG A 123 8.54 9.28 -4.92
CA ARG A 123 9.47 10.18 -5.61
C ARG A 123 9.04 11.65 -5.53
N ASN A 124 7.76 11.94 -5.66
CA ASN A 124 7.26 13.31 -5.68
C ASN A 124 7.39 14.00 -4.33
N GLN A 125 7.30 13.25 -3.23
CA GLN A 125 7.53 13.81 -1.89
C GLN A 125 9.01 13.83 -1.47
N ASN A 126 9.94 13.29 -2.28
CA ASN A 126 11.38 13.20 -2.01
C ASN A 126 11.74 12.54 -0.66
N SER A 127 10.93 11.58 -0.22
CA SER A 127 11.19 10.78 0.97
C SER A 127 10.60 9.39 0.81
N ASP A 128 11.30 8.38 1.34
CA ASP A 128 10.84 6.99 1.31
C ASP A 128 9.51 6.83 2.04
N ILE A 129 8.70 5.89 1.57
CA ILE A 129 7.45 5.48 2.20
C ILE A 129 7.59 4.01 2.62
N PRO A 130 7.93 3.74 3.88
CA PRO A 130 7.89 2.38 4.40
C PRO A 130 6.48 1.79 4.28
N ILE A 131 6.40 0.47 4.00
CA ILE A 131 5.12 -0.18 3.80
C ILE A 131 5.06 -1.50 4.55
N PHE A 132 3.96 -1.71 5.29
CA PHE A 132 3.56 -3.00 5.84
C PHE A 132 2.64 -3.75 4.90
N LEU A 133 2.88 -5.05 4.77
CA LEU A 133 2.05 -5.97 4.01
C LEU A 133 1.59 -7.09 4.92
N LYS A 134 0.29 -7.36 4.96
CA LYS A 134 -0.32 -8.34 5.85
C LYS A 134 -1.38 -9.17 5.15
N GLY A 135 -1.32 -10.49 5.34
CA GLY A 135 -2.41 -11.42 5.02
C GLY A 135 -3.50 -11.40 6.10
N GLU A 136 -4.42 -12.33 6.03
CA GLU A 136 -5.44 -12.51 7.07
C GLU A 136 -4.83 -13.02 8.37
N VAL A 137 -3.91 -13.96 8.26
CA VAL A 137 -3.11 -14.54 9.37
C VAL A 137 -1.66 -14.67 8.93
N GLY A 138 -0.76 -14.98 9.87
CA GLY A 138 0.65 -15.24 9.59
C GLY A 138 1.55 -14.01 9.71
N GLU A 139 2.62 -14.03 8.96
CA GLU A 139 3.68 -13.02 9.01
C GLU A 139 3.22 -11.65 8.49
N ILE A 140 3.97 -10.63 8.87
CA ILE A 140 3.86 -9.26 8.38
C ILE A 140 5.21 -8.88 7.78
N TYR A 141 5.20 -8.34 6.56
CA TYR A 141 6.41 -7.83 5.94
C TYR A 141 6.46 -6.30 6.06
N GLU A 142 7.63 -5.78 6.39
CA GLU A 142 7.93 -4.35 6.32
C GLU A 142 9.06 -4.12 5.31
N LEU A 143 8.80 -3.27 4.31
CA LEU A 143 9.82 -2.76 3.41
C LEU A 143 10.09 -1.29 3.79
N ASP A 144 11.34 -0.87 3.70
CA ASP A 144 11.74 0.50 4.07
C ASP A 144 11.35 1.54 2.99
N SER A 145 11.10 1.08 1.75
CA SER A 145 10.69 1.93 0.63
C SER A 145 9.77 1.17 -0.33
N ILE A 146 8.77 1.85 -0.83
CA ILE A 146 7.90 1.33 -1.90
C ILE A 146 8.70 1.04 -3.17
N SER A 147 9.77 1.78 -3.43
CA SER A 147 10.65 1.58 -4.59
C SER A 147 11.29 0.19 -4.62
N ASP A 148 11.43 -0.47 -3.48
CA ASP A 148 11.90 -1.85 -3.38
C ASP A 148 10.95 -2.86 -4.04
N LEU A 149 9.66 -2.52 -4.13
CA LEU A 149 8.66 -3.35 -4.83
C LEU A 149 8.69 -3.19 -6.36
N LEU A 150 9.39 -2.17 -6.88
CA LEU A 150 9.50 -1.89 -8.32
C LEU A 150 10.86 -1.28 -8.67
N PRO A 151 11.97 -2.06 -8.57
CA PRO A 151 13.33 -1.55 -8.70
C PRO A 151 13.64 -0.86 -10.05
N LEU A 152 12.95 -1.26 -11.12
CA LEU A 152 13.08 -0.67 -12.46
C LEU A 152 11.73 -0.03 -12.87
N ALA A 153 11.24 0.87 -12.03
CA ALA A 153 9.99 1.58 -12.26
C ALA A 153 10.04 2.45 -13.53
N PHE A 154 8.89 2.62 -14.19
CA PHE A 154 8.73 3.64 -15.20
C PHE A 154 8.86 5.02 -14.55
N LYS A 155 9.91 5.75 -14.90
CA LYS A 155 10.20 7.09 -14.37
C LYS A 155 10.98 7.90 -15.39
N THR A 156 10.51 9.13 -15.65
CA THR A 156 11.23 10.07 -16.49
C THR A 156 10.83 11.51 -16.16
N ASP A 157 11.83 12.37 -16.02
CA ASP A 157 11.60 13.80 -15.77
C ASP A 157 11.26 14.55 -17.08
N VAL A 158 11.54 13.94 -18.23
CA VAL A 158 11.22 14.51 -19.55
C VAL A 158 9.71 14.74 -19.76
N LEU A 159 8.85 13.97 -19.09
CA LEU A 159 7.40 14.11 -19.16
C LEU A 159 6.84 15.22 -18.25
N ARG A 160 7.63 15.72 -17.32
CA ARG A 160 7.23 16.85 -16.46
C ARG A 160 7.27 18.13 -17.31
N ARG A 161 6.08 18.68 -17.58
CA ARG A 161 5.99 20.04 -18.13
C ARG A 161 6.20 21.03 -17.00
N HIS A 162 7.15 21.92 -17.16
CA HIS A 162 7.42 23.04 -16.26
C HIS A 162 6.33 24.10 -16.39
#